data_147e27fb5056928ace05ba25617f2976
#
_entry.id   147e27fb5056928ace05ba25617f2976
#
_cell.length_a   1.000
_cell.length_b   1.000
_cell.length_c   1.000
_cell.angle_alpha   90.00
_cell.angle_beta   90.00
_cell.angle_gamma   90.00
#
_symmetry.space_group_name_H-M   'P 1'
#
loop_
_entity.id
_entity.type
_entity.pdbx_description
1 polymer ?
#
loop_
_entity_poly.entity_id
_entity_poly.type
_entity_poly.pdbx_seq_one_letter_code
_entity_poly.pdbx_strand_id
1 'polypeptide(L)'
;MKMSMVSLGCDKNTVDSEMMLGLMNEKGFEYTDIDEEADVMIINTCGFIQSAKEESINAILEASKLKEVGNLKALIVTGCLAQRYKDEIIKEIPEVDALIGTSSFDKIVETVEEVLGGEIKNEFLDLDRLPSISKKRKNSTGGYYAYLKIAEGCNKNCTYCIIPSLRGNYRSYPLDDLIAQAKDLATQGIKELILVAQETTLYGVDIYGKKTLPKLLKELTKIEGIEWIRILYCYPEEITDELIDVIASEDKVCKYLDIPIQHASDNILRRMARRTTYDDLVNIIGRLRNNIPDITLRTTIIAGFPGETVKDVDTVIEFIKQMKFERLGVFTYSEEEGTVAADFDNQIDEKEKEARRDRIMRVQQEISEKNLERKVGKTFRVLIEGKLPDENVYIGRTYMDVPGVDGYVFVNTEREYMSGDFCDVLITGSSEYDLIGDAL
;
A
#
# COMPACT_ATOMS: atom_id res chain seq x y z
N MET A 1 2.93 -26.07 17.57
CA MET A 1 1.79 -26.09 16.63
C MET A 1 2.18 -25.29 15.41
N LYS A 2 1.79 -25.75 14.21
CA LYS A 2 2.06 -25.05 12.96
C LYS A 2 0.94 -24.07 12.64
N MET A 3 1.29 -22.91 12.09
CA MET A 3 0.31 -21.94 11.59
C MET A 3 0.65 -21.53 10.17
N SER A 4 -0.38 -21.33 9.35
CA SER A 4 -0.28 -20.66 8.07
C SER A 4 -0.99 -19.31 8.10
N MET A 5 -0.64 -18.42 7.17
CA MET A 5 -1.26 -17.11 7.07
C MET A 5 -1.42 -16.68 5.61
N VAL A 6 -2.63 -16.35 5.24
CA VAL A 6 -2.96 -15.71 3.97
C VAL A 6 -3.18 -14.22 4.22
N SER A 7 -2.38 -13.37 3.56
CA SER A 7 -2.49 -11.91 3.66
C SER A 7 -2.95 -11.33 2.34
N LEU A 8 -4.18 -10.81 2.32
CA LEU A 8 -4.81 -10.25 1.13
C LEU A 8 -4.93 -8.73 1.22
N GLY A 9 -5.01 -8.09 0.05
CA GLY A 9 -5.29 -6.66 -0.06
C GLY A 9 -4.04 -5.79 -0.08
N CYS A 10 -3.97 -4.79 0.80
CA CYS A 10 -2.98 -3.72 0.70
C CYS A 10 -1.80 -3.90 1.68
N ASP A 11 -0.77 -3.10 1.46
CA ASP A 11 0.42 -2.96 2.31
C ASP A 11 0.12 -2.75 3.81
N LYS A 12 -0.98 -2.07 4.16
CA LYS A 12 -1.42 -1.93 5.56
C LYS A 12 -1.86 -3.27 6.16
N ASN A 13 -2.56 -4.10 5.36
CA ASN A 13 -2.90 -5.46 5.76
C ASN A 13 -1.65 -6.34 5.89
N THR A 14 -0.67 -6.18 4.98
CA THR A 14 0.62 -6.90 5.09
C THR A 14 1.30 -6.58 6.43
N VAL A 15 1.35 -5.31 6.83
CA VAL A 15 1.89 -4.92 8.14
C VAL A 15 1.13 -5.58 9.29
N ASP A 16 -0.22 -5.59 9.24
CA ASP A 16 -1.03 -6.24 10.28
C ASP A 16 -0.74 -7.75 10.36
N SER A 17 -0.62 -8.42 9.20
CA SER A 17 -0.26 -9.84 9.11
C SER A 17 1.12 -10.13 9.71
N GLU A 18 2.12 -9.34 9.38
CA GLU A 18 3.49 -9.50 9.90
C GLU A 18 3.58 -9.25 11.41
N MET A 19 2.75 -8.32 11.94
CA MET A 19 2.60 -8.12 13.38
C MET A 19 1.98 -9.34 14.05
N MET A 20 0.90 -9.89 13.49
CA MET A 20 0.27 -11.11 14.00
C MET A 20 1.23 -12.29 13.96
N LEU A 21 1.97 -12.48 12.85
CA LEU A 21 3.01 -13.51 12.74
C LEU A 21 4.07 -13.38 13.84
N GLY A 22 4.52 -12.15 14.10
CA GLY A 22 5.49 -11.89 15.18
C GLY A 22 4.95 -12.31 16.56
N LEU A 23 3.73 -11.89 16.89
CA LEU A 23 3.06 -12.23 18.15
C LEU A 23 2.86 -13.74 18.33
N MET A 24 2.40 -14.42 17.28
CA MET A 24 2.19 -15.88 17.29
C MET A 24 3.52 -16.63 17.45
N ASN A 25 4.58 -16.17 16.75
CA ASN A 25 5.91 -16.78 16.86
C ASN A 25 6.49 -16.63 18.28
N GLU A 26 6.29 -15.50 18.96
CA GLU A 26 6.69 -15.31 20.37
C GLU A 26 6.00 -16.29 21.32
N LYS A 27 4.82 -16.78 20.96
CA LYS A 27 4.08 -17.80 21.72
C LYS A 27 4.43 -19.24 21.35
N GLY A 28 5.37 -19.43 20.40
CA GLY A 28 5.86 -20.73 20.00
C GLY A 28 5.06 -21.42 18.90
N PHE A 29 4.24 -20.68 18.17
CA PHE A 29 3.66 -21.17 16.92
C PHE A 29 4.71 -21.10 15.82
N GLU A 30 4.87 -22.19 15.07
CA GLU A 30 5.80 -22.27 13.93
C GLU A 30 5.08 -21.98 12.63
N TYR A 31 5.60 -21.07 11.84
CA TYR A 31 5.04 -20.77 10.52
C TYR A 31 5.31 -21.90 9.52
N THR A 32 4.31 -22.23 8.72
CA THR A 32 4.41 -23.12 7.57
C THR A 32 3.79 -22.46 6.33
N ASP A 33 4.38 -22.70 5.18
CA ASP A 33 3.87 -22.34 3.86
C ASP A 33 3.04 -23.46 3.19
N ILE A 34 2.88 -24.59 3.91
CA ILE A 34 2.07 -25.73 3.48
C ILE A 34 0.76 -25.71 4.30
N ASP A 35 -0.31 -25.24 3.68
CA ASP A 35 -1.59 -25.03 4.38
C ASP A 35 -2.19 -26.31 4.96
N GLU A 36 -1.99 -27.47 4.30
CA GLU A 36 -2.45 -28.77 4.76
C GLU A 36 -1.77 -29.25 6.05
N GLU A 37 -0.61 -28.70 6.38
CA GLU A 37 0.12 -29.01 7.61
C GLU A 37 -0.22 -28.09 8.78
N ALA A 38 -1.00 -27.02 8.53
CA ALA A 38 -1.31 -26.04 9.56
C ALA A 38 -2.33 -26.56 10.59
N ASP A 39 -2.03 -26.35 11.86
CA ASP A 39 -2.98 -26.51 12.97
C ASP A 39 -3.91 -25.28 13.07
N VAL A 40 -3.39 -24.11 12.74
CA VAL A 40 -4.09 -22.79 12.79
C VAL A 40 -3.88 -22.07 11.47
N MET A 41 -4.96 -21.58 10.88
CA MET A 41 -4.90 -20.77 9.68
C MET A 41 -5.51 -19.40 9.95
N ILE A 42 -4.78 -18.34 9.57
CA ILE A 42 -5.21 -16.94 9.75
C ILE A 42 -5.32 -16.32 8.36
N ILE A 43 -6.51 -15.78 8.05
CA ILE A 43 -6.76 -15.10 6.78
C ILE A 43 -7.01 -13.62 7.06
N ASN A 44 -6.05 -12.77 6.67
CA ASN A 44 -6.22 -11.33 6.74
C ASN A 44 -6.81 -10.81 5.43
N THR A 45 -8.04 -10.32 5.50
CA THR A 45 -8.92 -10.08 4.36
C THR A 45 -9.00 -8.62 3.94
N CYS A 46 -9.30 -8.39 2.66
CA CYS A 46 -9.63 -7.09 2.10
C CYS A 46 -11.14 -6.96 1.87
N GLY A 47 -11.71 -5.81 2.21
CA GLY A 47 -13.14 -5.51 2.02
C GLY A 47 -13.35 -4.16 1.34
N PHE A 48 -12.37 -3.68 0.55
CA PHE A 48 -12.36 -2.32 0.02
C PHE A 48 -13.12 -2.18 -1.30
N ILE A 49 -12.89 -3.07 -2.26
CA ILE A 49 -13.56 -3.10 -3.57
C ILE A 49 -14.09 -4.50 -3.88
N GLN A 50 -15.02 -4.60 -4.83
CA GLN A 50 -15.71 -5.86 -5.13
C GLN A 50 -14.76 -7.03 -5.44
N SER A 51 -13.77 -6.83 -6.32
CA SER A 51 -12.82 -7.89 -6.67
C SER A 51 -12.00 -8.39 -5.48
N ALA A 52 -11.61 -7.50 -4.56
CA ALA A 52 -10.88 -7.88 -3.35
C ALA A 52 -11.78 -8.58 -2.31
N LYS A 53 -13.08 -8.29 -2.30
CA LYS A 53 -14.06 -9.04 -1.49
C LYS A 53 -14.20 -10.46 -2.01
N GLU A 54 -14.34 -10.63 -3.33
CA GLU A 54 -14.45 -11.96 -3.97
C GLU A 54 -13.20 -12.81 -3.72
N GLU A 55 -11.99 -12.23 -3.87
CA GLU A 55 -10.72 -12.88 -3.55
C GLU A 55 -10.70 -13.34 -2.08
N SER A 56 -11.10 -12.47 -1.16
CA SER A 56 -11.12 -12.77 0.28
C SER A 56 -12.11 -13.87 0.62
N ILE A 57 -13.32 -13.83 0.06
CA ILE A 57 -14.33 -14.88 0.27
C ILE A 57 -13.85 -16.23 -0.29
N ASN A 58 -13.28 -16.25 -1.48
CA ASN A 58 -12.74 -17.47 -2.08
C ASN A 58 -11.64 -18.08 -1.22
N ALA A 59 -10.71 -17.27 -0.70
CA ALA A 59 -9.67 -17.74 0.21
C ALA A 59 -10.24 -18.36 1.51
N ILE A 60 -11.28 -17.76 2.08
CA ILE A 60 -11.97 -18.32 3.26
C ILE A 60 -12.62 -19.66 2.93
N LEU A 61 -13.32 -19.76 1.78
CA LEU A 61 -14.00 -20.98 1.35
C LEU A 61 -13.00 -22.10 1.00
N GLU A 62 -11.83 -21.78 0.48
CA GLU A 62 -10.77 -22.79 0.25
C GLU A 62 -10.19 -23.29 1.57
N ALA A 63 -9.91 -22.37 2.51
CA ALA A 63 -9.44 -22.73 3.83
C ALA A 63 -10.45 -23.57 4.64
N SER A 64 -11.75 -23.29 4.49
CA SER A 64 -12.80 -24.04 5.20
C SER A 64 -12.79 -25.54 4.83
N LYS A 65 -12.42 -25.88 3.59
CA LYS A 65 -12.30 -27.28 3.14
C LYS A 65 -11.18 -28.04 3.87
N LEU A 66 -10.15 -27.34 4.32
CA LEU A 66 -9.05 -27.95 5.07
C LEU A 66 -9.47 -28.46 6.47
N LYS A 67 -10.56 -27.92 7.03
CA LYS A 67 -11.15 -28.44 8.27
C LYS A 67 -11.80 -29.81 8.09
N GLU A 68 -12.28 -30.13 6.90
CA GLU A 68 -12.93 -31.41 6.61
C GLU A 68 -11.90 -32.53 6.34
N VAL A 69 -10.78 -32.17 5.70
CA VAL A 69 -9.80 -33.15 5.16
C VAL A 69 -8.43 -33.07 5.77
N GLY A 70 -8.11 -32.02 6.55
CA GLY A 70 -6.78 -31.73 7.05
C GLY A 70 -6.65 -31.77 8.58
N ASN A 71 -5.56 -31.18 9.06
CA ASN A 71 -5.24 -31.06 10.49
C ASN A 71 -5.73 -29.73 11.09
N LEU A 72 -6.41 -28.89 10.31
CA LEU A 72 -6.77 -27.53 10.69
C LEU A 72 -7.75 -27.54 11.88
N LYS A 73 -7.29 -27.02 13.03
CA LYS A 73 -8.03 -26.94 14.29
C LYS A 73 -8.73 -25.61 14.50
N ALA A 74 -8.14 -24.53 13.94
CA ALA A 74 -8.65 -23.19 14.06
C ALA A 74 -8.51 -22.42 12.74
N LEU A 75 -9.64 -21.88 12.23
CA LEU A 75 -9.70 -20.98 11.10
C LEU A 75 -10.11 -19.59 11.60
N ILE A 76 -9.18 -18.65 11.57
CA ILE A 76 -9.38 -17.26 12.03
C ILE A 76 -9.43 -16.33 10.83
N VAL A 77 -10.48 -15.51 10.73
CA VAL A 77 -10.59 -14.49 9.69
C VAL A 77 -10.48 -13.11 10.30
N THR A 78 -9.63 -12.27 9.73
CA THR A 78 -9.36 -10.90 10.22
C THR A 78 -9.37 -9.90 9.07
N GLY A 79 -9.23 -8.62 9.39
CA GLY A 79 -9.07 -7.55 8.43
C GLY A 79 -10.35 -6.85 8.00
N CYS A 80 -10.32 -6.19 6.84
CA CYS A 80 -11.38 -5.28 6.42
C CYS A 80 -12.69 -5.99 6.07
N LEU A 81 -12.65 -7.18 5.47
CA LEU A 81 -13.87 -7.94 5.17
C LEU A 81 -14.52 -8.43 6.47
N ALA A 82 -13.73 -8.98 7.40
CA ALA A 82 -14.21 -9.40 8.72
C ALA A 82 -14.87 -8.23 9.48
N GLN A 83 -14.27 -7.04 9.40
CA GLN A 83 -14.83 -5.83 10.03
C GLN A 83 -16.16 -5.41 9.38
N ARG A 84 -16.28 -5.55 8.06
CA ARG A 84 -17.44 -5.09 7.29
C ARG A 84 -18.65 -6.02 7.37
N TYR A 85 -18.42 -7.34 7.28
CA TYR A 85 -19.45 -8.36 7.10
C TYR A 85 -19.45 -9.44 8.19
N LYS A 86 -19.08 -9.05 9.40
CA LYS A 86 -18.92 -9.96 10.54
C LYS A 86 -20.10 -10.91 10.73
N ASP A 87 -21.34 -10.41 10.72
CA ASP A 87 -22.54 -11.19 11.00
C ASP A 87 -22.86 -12.15 9.82
N GLU A 88 -22.62 -11.72 8.60
CA GLU A 88 -22.80 -12.51 7.38
C GLU A 88 -21.77 -13.64 7.30
N ILE A 89 -20.49 -13.37 7.60
CA ILE A 89 -19.45 -14.41 7.56
C ILE A 89 -19.77 -15.52 8.56
N ILE A 90 -20.13 -15.17 9.80
CA ILE A 90 -20.47 -16.16 10.83
C ILE A 90 -21.65 -17.04 10.40
N LYS A 91 -22.65 -16.43 9.74
CA LYS A 91 -23.87 -17.12 9.33
C LYS A 91 -23.65 -17.99 8.11
N GLU A 92 -22.92 -17.52 7.11
CA GLU A 92 -22.80 -18.19 5.81
C GLU A 92 -21.60 -19.15 5.72
N ILE A 93 -20.58 -18.99 6.60
CA ILE A 93 -19.38 -19.84 6.63
C ILE A 93 -19.14 -20.30 8.09
N PRO A 94 -19.92 -21.27 8.58
CA PRO A 94 -19.85 -21.75 9.97
C PRO A 94 -18.53 -22.47 10.32
N GLU A 95 -17.67 -22.77 9.35
CA GLU A 95 -16.35 -23.34 9.53
C GLU A 95 -15.34 -22.32 10.10
N VAL A 96 -15.64 -21.02 10.03
CA VAL A 96 -14.82 -19.96 10.63
C VAL A 96 -15.02 -19.98 12.15
N ASP A 97 -13.95 -20.20 12.90
CA ASP A 97 -14.00 -20.32 14.37
C ASP A 97 -13.98 -18.98 15.08
N ALA A 98 -13.33 -17.97 14.50
CA ALA A 98 -13.31 -16.63 15.05
C ALA A 98 -13.10 -15.53 14.01
N LEU A 99 -13.66 -14.35 14.29
CA LEU A 99 -13.43 -13.13 13.53
C LEU A 99 -12.70 -12.10 14.41
N ILE A 100 -11.74 -11.40 13.80
CA ILE A 100 -11.00 -10.31 14.44
C ILE A 100 -11.13 -9.03 13.62
N GLY A 101 -11.59 -7.96 14.24
CA GLY A 101 -11.73 -6.65 13.61
C GLY A 101 -10.38 -5.98 13.32
N THR A 102 -10.40 -4.94 12.48
CA THR A 102 -9.20 -4.20 12.04
C THR A 102 -8.43 -3.52 13.16
N SER A 103 -9.11 -3.12 14.24
CA SER A 103 -8.51 -2.51 15.44
C SER A 103 -8.10 -3.52 16.52
N SER A 104 -8.23 -4.83 16.23
CA SER A 104 -8.07 -5.91 17.23
C SER A 104 -7.01 -6.94 16.83
N PHE A 105 -6.26 -6.74 15.76
CA PHE A 105 -5.29 -7.74 15.25
C PHE A 105 -4.22 -8.13 16.30
N ASP A 106 -3.89 -7.25 17.23
CA ASP A 106 -2.98 -7.51 18.35
C ASP A 106 -3.54 -8.47 19.41
N LYS A 107 -4.84 -8.87 19.29
CA LYS A 107 -5.50 -9.89 20.09
C LYS A 107 -5.44 -11.30 19.50
N ILE A 108 -4.70 -11.47 18.41
CA ILE A 108 -4.64 -12.74 17.66
C ILE A 108 -4.25 -13.94 18.55
N VAL A 109 -3.28 -13.77 19.44
CA VAL A 109 -2.80 -14.87 20.31
C VAL A 109 -3.90 -15.32 21.26
N GLU A 110 -4.52 -14.36 21.97
CA GLU A 110 -5.60 -14.63 22.92
C GLU A 110 -6.77 -15.33 22.21
N THR A 111 -7.16 -14.83 21.04
CA THR A 111 -8.26 -15.41 20.24
C THR A 111 -7.93 -16.84 19.79
N VAL A 112 -6.72 -17.10 19.32
CA VAL A 112 -6.32 -18.45 18.89
C VAL A 112 -6.28 -19.42 20.08
N GLU A 113 -5.73 -19.01 21.24
CA GLU A 113 -5.69 -19.83 22.45
C GLU A 113 -7.10 -20.22 22.94
N GLU A 114 -8.05 -19.28 22.90
CA GLU A 114 -9.46 -19.51 23.25
C GLU A 114 -10.17 -20.47 22.27
N VAL A 115 -9.98 -20.28 20.95
CA VAL A 115 -10.53 -21.17 19.93
C VAL A 115 -9.99 -22.59 20.08
N LEU A 116 -8.69 -22.75 20.33
CA LEU A 116 -8.08 -24.06 20.58
C LEU A 116 -8.57 -24.70 21.90
N GLY A 117 -9.03 -23.88 22.85
CA GLY A 117 -9.71 -24.30 24.07
C GLY A 117 -11.18 -24.71 23.88
N GLY A 118 -11.72 -24.56 22.66
CA GLY A 118 -13.11 -24.90 22.31
C GLY A 118 -14.12 -23.76 22.50
N GLU A 119 -13.66 -22.52 22.69
CA GLU A 119 -14.50 -21.34 22.79
C GLU A 119 -14.63 -20.68 21.41
N ILE A 120 -15.83 -20.23 21.02
CA ILE A 120 -16.04 -19.37 19.84
C ILE A 120 -15.98 -17.93 20.33
N LYS A 121 -15.04 -17.14 19.80
CA LYS A 121 -14.89 -15.75 20.18
C LYS A 121 -14.61 -14.84 18.99
N ASN A 122 -15.45 -13.81 18.87
CA ASN A 122 -15.24 -12.73 17.91
C ASN A 122 -14.70 -11.51 18.65
N GLU A 123 -13.60 -10.93 18.13
CA GLU A 123 -12.90 -9.82 18.78
C GLU A 123 -13.04 -8.54 17.96
N PHE A 124 -13.99 -7.68 18.32
CA PHE A 124 -14.22 -6.38 17.68
C PHE A 124 -14.13 -5.27 18.72
N LEU A 125 -12.95 -4.72 18.89
CA LEU A 125 -12.73 -3.56 19.78
C LEU A 125 -13.14 -2.26 19.09
N ASP A 126 -13.16 -1.18 19.86
CA ASP A 126 -13.46 0.15 19.35
C ASP A 126 -12.55 0.48 18.15
N LEU A 127 -13.14 0.95 17.05
CA LEU A 127 -12.41 1.31 15.84
C LEU A 127 -11.41 2.44 16.06
N ASP A 128 -11.67 3.31 17.04
CA ASP A 128 -10.76 4.41 17.40
C ASP A 128 -9.62 3.98 18.33
N ARG A 129 -9.60 2.71 18.75
CA ARG A 129 -8.45 2.13 19.43
C ARG A 129 -7.26 2.03 18.47
N LEU A 130 -6.07 2.40 18.92
CA LEU A 130 -4.83 2.15 18.24
C LEU A 130 -4.27 0.78 18.69
N PRO A 131 -4.17 -0.23 17.80
CA PRO A 131 -3.59 -1.52 18.17
C PRO A 131 -2.14 -1.37 18.60
N SER A 132 -1.69 -2.21 19.52
CA SER A 132 -0.28 -2.22 19.92
C SER A 132 0.59 -2.74 18.77
N ILE A 133 1.70 -2.04 18.50
CA ILE A 133 2.70 -2.49 17.54
C ILE A 133 3.78 -3.29 18.26
N SER A 134 4.00 -4.53 17.82
CA SER A 134 5.08 -5.37 18.32
C SER A 134 6.42 -4.86 17.81
N LYS A 135 7.45 -4.91 18.67
CA LYS A 135 8.83 -4.65 18.25
C LYS A 135 9.40 -5.81 17.42
N LYS A 136 8.87 -7.02 17.61
CA LYS A 136 9.34 -8.24 16.91
C LYS A 136 8.35 -8.64 15.82
N ARG A 137 8.29 -7.84 14.79
CA ARG A 137 7.53 -8.13 13.59
C ARG A 137 8.29 -9.11 12.70
N LYS A 138 7.62 -10.12 12.14
CA LYS A 138 8.21 -11.03 11.17
C LYS A 138 7.98 -10.49 9.76
N ASN A 139 9.03 -10.00 9.11
CA ASN A 139 8.92 -9.49 7.75
C ASN A 139 8.61 -10.62 6.76
N SER A 140 7.67 -10.37 5.84
CA SER A 140 7.24 -11.28 4.76
C SER A 140 7.56 -10.75 3.36
N THR A 141 8.11 -9.54 3.23
CA THR A 141 8.33 -8.83 1.96
C THR A 141 9.74 -9.04 1.37
N GLY A 142 10.20 -10.29 1.26
CA GLY A 142 11.44 -10.61 0.54
C GLY A 142 12.76 -10.29 1.27
N GLY A 143 12.74 -9.69 2.47
CA GLY A 143 13.90 -9.53 3.34
C GLY A 143 14.76 -8.28 3.09
N TYR A 144 14.48 -7.46 2.08
CA TYR A 144 15.23 -6.24 1.76
C TYR A 144 14.41 -4.94 1.84
N TYR A 145 13.10 -5.00 1.82
CA TYR A 145 12.22 -3.86 2.10
C TYR A 145 11.14 -4.22 3.12
N ALA A 146 10.58 -3.22 3.77
CA ALA A 146 9.44 -3.39 4.66
C ALA A 146 8.55 -2.16 4.65
N TYR A 147 7.24 -2.38 4.79
CA TYR A 147 6.29 -1.30 5.03
C TYR A 147 6.35 -0.87 6.49
N LEU A 148 6.38 0.42 6.76
CA LEU A 148 6.25 1.00 8.09
C LEU A 148 4.91 1.74 8.17
N LYS A 149 3.94 1.14 8.86
CA LYS A 149 2.63 1.75 9.04
C LYS A 149 2.69 2.79 10.15
N ILE A 150 2.54 4.08 9.77
CA ILE A 150 2.75 5.22 10.67
C ILE A 150 1.47 5.74 11.31
N ALA A 151 0.31 5.39 10.76
CA ALA A 151 -1.01 5.77 11.29
C ALA A 151 -2.09 4.80 10.82
N GLU A 152 -3.24 4.85 11.49
CA GLU A 152 -4.48 4.12 11.20
C GLU A 152 -5.65 5.08 10.97
N GLY A 153 -6.61 4.66 10.13
CA GLY A 153 -7.84 5.39 9.91
C GLY A 153 -7.68 6.66 9.07
N CYS A 154 -8.81 7.33 8.76
CA CYS A 154 -8.81 8.52 7.92
C CYS A 154 -10.03 9.40 8.20
N ASN A 155 -9.82 10.73 8.30
CA ASN A 155 -10.87 11.72 8.54
C ASN A 155 -11.25 12.52 7.27
N LYS A 156 -10.80 12.09 6.07
CA LYS A 156 -11.03 12.85 4.82
C LYS A 156 -12.48 12.74 4.31
N ASN A 157 -13.19 11.67 4.61
CA ASN A 157 -14.59 11.46 4.24
C ASN A 157 -14.87 11.61 2.72
N CYS A 158 -13.95 11.12 1.87
CA CYS A 158 -14.18 11.06 0.43
C CYS A 158 -15.42 10.22 0.13
N THR A 159 -16.31 10.71 -0.74
CA THR A 159 -17.65 10.11 -0.95
C THR A 159 -17.63 8.69 -1.48
N TYR A 160 -16.56 8.28 -2.14
CA TYR A 160 -16.35 6.93 -2.70
C TYR A 160 -15.68 5.95 -1.71
N CYS A 161 -15.30 6.40 -0.51
CA CYS A 161 -14.38 5.66 0.34
C CYS A 161 -15.06 5.10 1.59
N ILE A 162 -14.93 3.79 1.76
CA ILE A 162 -15.48 3.06 2.91
C ILE A 162 -14.51 3.00 4.11
N ILE A 163 -13.26 3.45 3.96
CA ILE A 163 -12.20 3.32 4.96
C ILE A 163 -12.58 3.86 6.35
N PRO A 164 -13.22 5.04 6.50
CA PRO A 164 -13.58 5.53 7.83
C PRO A 164 -14.45 4.54 8.63
N SER A 165 -15.36 3.83 7.97
CA SER A 165 -16.20 2.82 8.64
C SER A 165 -15.49 1.51 8.93
N LEU A 166 -14.37 1.22 8.24
CA LEU A 166 -13.59 -0.01 8.42
C LEU A 166 -12.40 0.15 9.37
N ARG A 167 -11.80 1.35 9.38
CA ARG A 167 -10.54 1.63 10.08
C ARG A 167 -10.64 2.77 11.10
N GLY A 168 -11.82 3.40 11.24
CA GLY A 168 -12.09 4.47 12.19
C GLY A 168 -11.42 5.80 11.86
N ASN A 169 -11.37 6.68 12.86
CA ASN A 169 -10.74 7.99 12.77
C ASN A 169 -9.21 7.90 12.64
N TYR A 170 -8.60 8.97 12.15
CA TYR A 170 -7.14 9.06 12.01
C TYR A 170 -6.41 9.02 13.35
N ARG A 171 -5.45 8.12 13.49
CA ARG A 171 -4.64 7.91 14.70
C ARG A 171 -3.19 7.60 14.33
N SER A 172 -2.26 8.45 14.78
CA SER A 172 -0.82 8.28 14.56
C SER A 172 -0.19 7.34 15.61
N TYR A 173 0.74 6.50 15.19
CA TYR A 173 1.62 5.80 16.12
C TYR A 173 2.67 6.76 16.70
N PRO A 174 3.05 6.62 17.99
CA PRO A 174 4.09 7.45 18.59
C PRO A 174 5.43 7.36 17.83
N LEU A 175 6.13 8.50 17.75
CA LEU A 175 7.40 8.61 17.05
C LEU A 175 8.44 7.58 17.54
N ASP A 176 8.57 7.43 18.84
CA ASP A 176 9.56 6.54 19.45
C ASP A 176 9.29 5.07 19.15
N ASP A 177 8.01 4.67 19.07
CA ASP A 177 7.60 3.32 18.72
C ASP A 177 7.94 3.00 17.25
N LEU A 178 7.70 3.95 16.34
CA LEU A 178 8.06 3.80 14.92
C LEU A 178 9.57 3.73 14.71
N ILE A 179 10.35 4.54 15.44
CA ILE A 179 11.81 4.47 15.40
C ILE A 179 12.32 3.14 15.93
N ALA A 180 11.73 2.64 17.03
CA ALA A 180 12.11 1.35 17.59
C ALA A 180 11.82 0.21 16.62
N GLN A 181 10.66 0.23 15.95
CA GLN A 181 10.29 -0.75 14.95
C GLN A 181 11.20 -0.68 13.71
N ALA A 182 11.50 0.52 13.22
CA ALA A 182 12.41 0.72 12.08
C ALA A 182 13.85 0.22 12.38
N LYS A 183 14.33 0.40 13.60
CA LYS A 183 15.63 -0.15 14.05
C LYS A 183 15.62 -1.67 14.08
N ASP A 184 14.54 -2.28 14.57
CA ASP A 184 14.41 -3.74 14.58
C ASP A 184 14.39 -4.29 13.15
N LEU A 185 13.64 -3.68 12.23
CA LEU A 185 13.63 -4.03 10.80
C LEU A 185 15.03 -3.90 10.18
N ALA A 186 15.78 -2.84 10.51
CA ALA A 186 17.16 -2.69 10.03
C ALA A 186 18.08 -3.82 10.50
N THR A 187 17.92 -4.33 11.74
CA THR A 187 18.68 -5.49 12.23
C THR A 187 18.32 -6.79 11.50
N GLN A 188 17.14 -6.87 10.90
CA GLN A 188 16.71 -7.99 10.06
C GLN A 188 17.24 -7.92 8.62
N GLY A 189 18.00 -6.87 8.27
CA GLY A 189 18.59 -6.69 6.94
C GLY A 189 17.79 -5.80 5.99
N ILE A 190 16.70 -5.19 6.45
CA ILE A 190 15.88 -4.30 5.63
C ILE A 190 16.71 -3.09 5.18
N LYS A 191 16.66 -2.79 3.89
CA LYS A 191 17.35 -1.67 3.22
C LYS A 191 16.41 -0.53 2.86
N GLU A 192 15.15 -0.82 2.56
CA GLU A 192 14.15 0.18 2.21
C GLU A 192 12.97 0.14 3.19
N LEU A 193 12.65 1.30 3.78
CA LEU A 193 11.42 1.52 4.53
C LEU A 193 10.40 2.25 3.67
N ILE A 194 9.21 1.70 3.56
CA ILE A 194 8.09 2.31 2.82
C ILE A 194 7.03 2.75 3.84
N LEU A 195 6.91 4.06 4.03
CA LEU A 195 5.96 4.64 4.97
C LEU A 195 4.55 4.60 4.40
N VAL A 196 3.64 4.00 5.15
CA VAL A 196 2.24 3.80 4.73
C VAL A 196 1.26 4.18 5.84
N ALA A 197 0.14 4.73 5.41
CA ALA A 197 -1.07 4.96 6.18
C ALA A 197 -2.23 5.13 5.19
N GLN A 198 -3.45 5.38 5.64
CA GLN A 198 -4.52 5.85 4.76
C GLN A 198 -4.30 7.30 4.33
N GLU A 199 -3.54 8.05 5.13
CA GLU A 199 -3.09 9.41 4.90
C GLU A 199 -1.76 9.62 5.64
N THR A 200 -0.65 9.71 4.93
CA THR A 200 0.68 9.83 5.55
C THR A 200 1.07 11.26 5.90
N THR A 201 0.59 12.23 5.12
CA THR A 201 0.99 13.64 5.26
C THR A 201 0.44 14.32 6.52
N LEU A 202 -0.60 13.75 7.17
CA LEU A 202 -1.14 14.24 8.45
C LEU A 202 -0.43 13.66 9.69
N TYR A 203 0.59 12.82 9.53
CA TYR A 203 1.24 12.16 10.65
C TYR A 203 1.58 13.14 11.78
N GLY A 204 1.13 12.78 12.99
CA GLY A 204 1.39 13.48 14.23
C GLY A 204 0.44 14.63 14.58
N VAL A 205 -0.51 15.00 13.69
CA VAL A 205 -1.45 16.09 13.98
C VAL A 205 -2.30 15.79 15.20
N ASP A 206 -2.75 14.55 15.35
CA ASP A 206 -3.61 14.08 16.44
C ASP A 206 -2.88 14.00 17.80
N ILE A 207 -1.61 13.57 17.81
CA ILE A 207 -0.85 13.33 19.03
C ILE A 207 0.12 14.47 19.41
N TYR A 208 0.58 15.26 18.41
CA TYR A 208 1.55 16.36 18.65
C TYR A 208 1.00 17.75 18.30
N GLY A 209 -0.25 17.84 17.80
CA GLY A 209 -0.88 19.10 17.41
C GLY A 209 -0.32 19.74 16.14
N LYS A 210 0.57 19.05 15.41
CA LYS A 210 1.20 19.51 14.16
C LYS A 210 1.65 18.36 13.28
N LYS A 211 1.79 18.62 11.98
CA LYS A 211 2.36 17.66 11.02
C LYS A 211 3.82 17.35 11.41
N THR A 212 4.11 16.09 11.70
CA THR A 212 5.39 15.64 12.24
C THR A 212 6.12 14.68 11.29
N LEU A 213 5.58 14.40 10.11
CA LEU A 213 6.21 13.56 9.09
C LEU A 213 7.64 14.01 8.74
N PRO A 214 7.94 15.32 8.54
CA PRO A 214 9.31 15.76 8.28
C PRO A 214 10.28 15.39 9.40
N LYS A 215 9.86 15.46 10.67
CA LYS A 215 10.67 15.05 11.81
C LYS A 215 10.88 13.54 11.82
N LEU A 216 9.83 12.74 11.57
CA LEU A 216 9.94 11.28 11.49
C LEU A 216 10.96 10.88 10.42
N LEU A 217 10.90 11.45 9.23
CA LEU A 217 11.85 11.19 8.15
C LEU A 217 13.30 11.45 8.59
N LYS A 218 13.56 12.60 9.18
CA LYS A 218 14.90 12.96 9.69
C LYS A 218 15.42 12.00 10.76
N GLU A 219 14.54 11.45 11.60
CA GLU A 219 14.96 10.44 12.58
C GLU A 219 15.21 9.08 11.93
N LEU A 220 14.42 8.70 10.96
CA LEU A 220 14.59 7.44 10.22
C LEU A 220 15.88 7.44 9.37
N THR A 221 16.29 8.59 8.80
CA THR A 221 17.54 8.67 8.02
C THR A 221 18.79 8.41 8.85
N LYS A 222 18.72 8.57 10.18
CA LYS A 222 19.83 8.28 11.10
C LYS A 222 20.04 6.79 11.38
N ILE A 223 19.09 5.95 10.98
CA ILE A 223 19.17 4.50 11.24
C ILE A 223 20.20 3.89 10.29
N GLU A 224 21.19 3.22 10.88
CA GLU A 224 22.19 2.47 10.15
C GLU A 224 21.56 1.25 9.47
N GLY A 225 21.98 0.92 8.25
CA GLY A 225 21.44 -0.18 7.45
C GLY A 225 20.24 0.19 6.58
N ILE A 226 19.47 1.23 6.93
CA ILE A 226 18.43 1.76 6.05
C ILE A 226 19.08 2.67 5.01
N GLU A 227 18.83 2.40 3.74
CA GLU A 227 19.36 3.09 2.58
C GLU A 227 18.31 3.94 1.85
N TRP A 228 17.04 3.47 1.83
CA TRP A 228 15.93 4.17 1.23
C TRP A 228 14.74 4.30 2.18
N ILE A 229 14.09 5.46 2.12
CA ILE A 229 12.85 5.77 2.81
C ILE A 229 11.88 6.34 1.78
N ARG A 230 10.77 5.65 1.54
CA ARG A 230 9.75 6.01 0.56
C ARG A 230 8.47 6.40 1.26
N ILE A 231 7.71 7.35 0.67
CA ILE A 231 6.45 7.84 1.23
C ILE A 231 5.34 7.54 0.23
N LEU A 232 4.29 6.85 0.69
CA LEU A 232 3.08 6.58 -0.09
C LEU A 232 1.86 7.29 0.53
N TYR A 233 0.78 7.42 -0.24
CA TYR A 233 -0.53 7.95 0.19
C TYR A 233 -0.48 9.39 0.72
N CYS A 234 0.08 10.30 -0.06
CA CYS A 234 0.14 11.72 0.26
C CYS A 234 -1.07 12.48 -0.29
N TYR A 235 -1.79 13.22 0.55
CA TYR A 235 -2.83 14.12 0.06
C TYR A 235 -2.22 15.44 -0.41
N PRO A 236 -2.57 15.93 -1.61
CA PRO A 236 -1.93 17.11 -2.20
C PRO A 236 -1.99 18.35 -1.30
N GLU A 237 -3.18 18.62 -0.72
CA GLU A 237 -3.41 19.79 0.14
C GLU A 237 -2.65 19.76 1.47
N GLU A 238 -2.12 18.62 1.84
CA GLU A 238 -1.42 18.45 3.12
C GLU A 238 0.10 18.55 2.99
N ILE A 239 0.65 18.61 1.76
CA ILE A 239 2.08 18.70 1.50
C ILE A 239 2.60 20.08 1.85
N THR A 240 3.49 20.16 2.85
CA THR A 240 4.09 21.41 3.36
C THR A 240 5.46 21.68 2.73
N ASP A 241 5.93 22.93 2.79
CA ASP A 241 7.29 23.28 2.37
C ASP A 241 8.35 22.53 3.18
N GLU A 242 8.14 22.34 4.49
CA GLU A 242 9.05 21.57 5.33
C GLU A 242 9.18 20.12 4.86
N LEU A 243 8.08 19.49 4.39
CA LEU A 243 8.14 18.15 3.81
C LEU A 243 8.91 18.14 2.49
N ILE A 244 8.67 19.13 1.62
CA ILE A 244 9.38 19.29 0.35
C ILE A 244 10.89 19.44 0.61
N ASP A 245 11.27 20.29 1.56
CA ASP A 245 12.67 20.53 1.93
C ASP A 245 13.38 19.26 2.43
N VAL A 246 12.69 18.46 3.25
CA VAL A 246 13.25 17.19 3.74
C VAL A 246 13.43 16.18 2.60
N ILE A 247 12.45 16.04 1.71
CA ILE A 247 12.58 15.15 0.55
C ILE A 247 13.73 15.63 -0.35
N ALA A 248 13.90 16.94 -0.53
CA ALA A 248 14.94 17.50 -1.35
C ALA A 248 16.35 17.28 -0.76
N SER A 249 16.51 17.43 0.57
CA SER A 249 17.80 17.50 1.24
C SER A 249 18.32 16.18 1.79
N GLU A 250 17.44 15.24 2.15
CA GLU A 250 17.84 13.96 2.75
C GLU A 250 18.10 12.91 1.66
N ASP A 251 19.33 12.43 1.56
CA ASP A 251 19.76 11.49 0.50
C ASP A 251 19.05 10.13 0.58
N LYS A 252 18.73 9.65 1.79
CA LYS A 252 18.03 8.39 2.00
C LYS A 252 16.54 8.48 1.70
N VAL A 253 15.96 9.69 1.64
CA VAL A 253 14.55 9.86 1.26
C VAL A 253 14.44 9.83 -0.24
N CYS A 254 13.75 8.82 -0.76
CA CYS A 254 13.50 8.68 -2.19
C CYS A 254 12.85 9.95 -2.76
N LYS A 255 13.39 10.46 -3.87
CA LYS A 255 12.78 11.57 -4.61
C LYS A 255 11.55 11.05 -5.36
N TYR A 256 10.59 10.58 -4.58
CA TYR A 256 9.35 9.91 -5.02
C TYR A 256 8.20 10.30 -4.09
N LEU A 257 7.04 10.64 -4.66
CA LEU A 257 5.81 10.84 -3.91
C LEU A 257 4.63 10.19 -4.65
N ASP A 258 3.86 9.39 -3.93
CA ASP A 258 2.55 8.93 -4.36
C ASP A 258 1.48 9.92 -3.87
N ILE A 259 0.84 10.58 -4.83
CA ILE A 259 -0.13 11.66 -4.60
C ILE A 259 -1.43 11.31 -5.35
N PRO A 260 -2.33 10.49 -4.78
CA PRO A 260 -3.56 10.09 -5.44
C PRO A 260 -4.53 11.29 -5.55
N ILE A 261 -4.53 11.97 -6.69
CA ILE A 261 -5.40 13.12 -6.96
C ILE A 261 -6.85 12.73 -7.21
N GLN A 262 -7.08 11.49 -7.68
CA GLN A 262 -8.34 10.84 -8.01
C GLN A 262 -9.04 11.40 -9.26
N HIS A 263 -9.01 12.70 -9.51
CA HIS A 263 -9.56 13.36 -10.68
C HIS A 263 -8.91 14.74 -10.86
N ALA A 264 -9.14 15.40 -12.02
CA ALA A 264 -8.68 16.76 -12.29
C ALA A 264 -9.81 17.75 -12.60
N SER A 265 -11.04 17.30 -12.82
CA SER A 265 -12.19 18.22 -13.01
C SER A 265 -12.70 18.68 -11.64
N ASP A 266 -12.83 20.01 -11.45
CA ASP A 266 -13.35 20.61 -10.21
C ASP A 266 -14.77 20.16 -9.88
N ASN A 267 -15.58 19.86 -10.91
CA ASN A 267 -16.92 19.33 -10.71
C ASN A 267 -16.87 17.96 -10.02
N ILE A 268 -16.04 17.07 -10.52
CA ILE A 268 -15.92 15.71 -9.99
C ILE A 268 -15.17 15.71 -8.67
N LEU A 269 -14.09 16.46 -8.52
CA LEU A 269 -13.37 16.62 -7.25
C LEU A 269 -14.30 17.08 -6.12
N ARG A 270 -15.18 18.02 -6.39
CA ARG A 270 -16.20 18.48 -5.41
C ARG A 270 -17.20 17.37 -5.06
N ARG A 271 -17.67 16.60 -6.04
CA ARG A 271 -18.56 15.45 -5.82
C ARG A 271 -17.87 14.32 -5.05
N MET A 272 -16.57 14.13 -5.26
CA MET A 272 -15.73 13.20 -4.49
C MET A 272 -15.43 13.68 -3.07
N ALA A 273 -15.88 14.90 -2.68
CA ALA A 273 -15.48 15.58 -1.45
C ALA A 273 -13.95 15.76 -1.31
N ARG A 274 -13.26 15.94 -2.44
CA ARG A 274 -11.85 16.35 -2.47
C ARG A 274 -11.77 17.87 -2.21
N ARG A 275 -10.74 18.27 -1.47
CA ARG A 275 -10.57 19.68 -1.07
C ARG A 275 -9.69 20.49 -2.02
N THR A 276 -9.15 19.85 -3.05
CA THR A 276 -8.30 20.45 -4.07
C THR A 276 -9.10 20.81 -5.32
N THR A 277 -8.69 21.87 -6.00
CA THR A 277 -9.12 22.26 -7.33
C THR A 277 -8.06 21.89 -8.37
N TYR A 278 -8.39 22.05 -9.65
CA TYR A 278 -7.43 21.92 -10.76
C TYR A 278 -6.18 22.79 -10.53
N ASP A 279 -6.39 24.07 -10.19
CA ASP A 279 -5.30 25.01 -9.97
C ASP A 279 -4.45 24.66 -8.74
N ASP A 280 -5.06 24.16 -7.66
CA ASP A 280 -4.32 23.69 -6.49
C ASP A 280 -3.40 22.50 -6.85
N LEU A 281 -3.89 21.59 -7.68
CA LEU A 281 -3.11 20.44 -8.16
C LEU A 281 -1.94 20.89 -9.05
N VAL A 282 -2.17 21.83 -9.97
CA VAL A 282 -1.10 22.44 -10.79
C VAL A 282 -0.05 23.10 -9.91
N ASN A 283 -0.48 23.87 -8.92
CA ASN A 283 0.42 24.60 -8.02
C ASN A 283 1.29 23.65 -7.18
N ILE A 284 0.71 22.61 -6.56
CA ILE A 284 1.50 21.69 -5.71
C ILE A 284 2.48 20.86 -6.53
N ILE A 285 2.07 20.36 -7.70
CA ILE A 285 2.96 19.62 -8.60
C ILE A 285 4.10 20.52 -9.08
N GLY A 286 3.79 21.77 -9.44
CA GLY A 286 4.78 22.75 -9.83
C GLY A 286 5.78 23.05 -8.71
N ARG A 287 5.32 23.23 -7.48
CA ARG A 287 6.20 23.42 -6.29
C ARG A 287 7.13 22.23 -6.09
N LEU A 288 6.61 21.00 -6.15
CA LEU A 288 7.40 19.80 -6.00
C LEU A 288 8.50 19.70 -7.05
N ARG A 289 8.19 19.90 -8.33
CA ARG A 289 9.17 19.82 -9.43
C ARG A 289 10.20 20.94 -9.42
N ASN A 290 9.80 22.14 -8.96
CA ASN A 290 10.72 23.28 -8.86
C ASN A 290 11.75 23.08 -7.72
N ASN A 291 11.36 22.45 -6.62
CA ASN A 291 12.23 22.26 -5.46
C ASN A 291 12.97 20.91 -5.50
N ILE A 292 12.45 19.92 -6.22
CA ILE A 292 13.02 18.58 -6.34
C ILE A 292 13.06 18.22 -7.83
N PRO A 293 14.10 18.65 -8.60
CA PRO A 293 14.10 18.51 -10.08
C PRO A 293 13.95 17.08 -10.61
N ASP A 294 14.46 16.10 -9.89
CA ASP A 294 14.42 14.67 -10.29
C ASP A 294 13.29 13.89 -9.60
N ILE A 295 12.31 14.57 -9.04
CA ILE A 295 11.20 13.90 -8.36
C ILE A 295 10.39 13.05 -9.32
N THR A 296 10.10 11.84 -8.90
CA THR A 296 9.11 10.95 -9.52
C THR A 296 7.78 11.14 -8.83
N LEU A 297 6.77 11.54 -9.58
CA LEU A 297 5.41 11.69 -9.08
C LEU A 297 4.54 10.54 -9.58
N ARG A 298 3.98 9.81 -8.62
CA ARG A 298 2.96 8.80 -8.86
C ARG A 298 1.59 9.38 -8.50
N THR A 299 0.58 9.03 -9.29
CA THR A 299 -0.81 9.41 -9.00
C THR A 299 -1.79 8.30 -9.34
N THR A 300 -3.00 8.46 -8.84
CA THR A 300 -4.13 7.56 -9.11
C THR A 300 -5.31 8.40 -9.58
N ILE A 301 -6.01 7.89 -10.61
CA ILE A 301 -7.25 8.46 -11.16
C ILE A 301 -8.37 7.43 -11.02
N ILE A 302 -9.57 7.90 -10.70
CA ILE A 302 -10.81 7.12 -10.75
C ILE A 302 -11.60 7.58 -11.98
N ALA A 303 -11.82 6.67 -12.92
CA ALA A 303 -12.63 6.89 -14.11
C ALA A 303 -14.06 6.39 -13.91
N GLY A 304 -15.04 7.10 -14.46
CA GLY A 304 -16.43 6.70 -14.40
C GLY A 304 -17.10 6.98 -13.06
N PHE A 305 -16.65 7.96 -12.32
CA PHE A 305 -17.32 8.42 -11.10
C PHE A 305 -18.74 8.94 -11.41
N PRO A 306 -19.76 8.72 -10.55
CA PRO A 306 -21.14 9.13 -10.82
C PRO A 306 -21.26 10.59 -11.24
N GLY A 307 -21.88 10.81 -12.42
CA GLY A 307 -22.02 12.16 -13.01
C GLY A 307 -20.81 12.69 -13.76
N GLU A 308 -19.74 11.88 -13.94
CA GLU A 308 -18.61 12.24 -14.80
C GLU A 308 -19.06 12.31 -16.26
N THR A 309 -18.71 13.39 -16.95
CA THR A 309 -19.01 13.62 -18.37
C THR A 309 -17.77 13.39 -19.24
N VAL A 310 -17.97 13.29 -20.57
CA VAL A 310 -16.85 13.23 -21.52
C VAL A 310 -15.90 14.42 -21.37
N LYS A 311 -16.44 15.62 -21.08
CA LYS A 311 -15.65 16.82 -20.85
C LYS A 311 -14.77 16.70 -19.60
N ASP A 312 -15.27 16.04 -18.55
CA ASP A 312 -14.48 15.81 -17.32
C ASP A 312 -13.31 14.88 -17.60
N VAL A 313 -13.53 13.83 -18.42
CA VAL A 313 -12.46 12.93 -18.89
C VAL A 313 -11.43 13.68 -19.76
N ASP A 314 -11.89 14.55 -20.67
CA ASP A 314 -10.98 15.40 -21.47
C ASP A 314 -10.12 16.30 -20.58
N THR A 315 -10.70 16.85 -19.51
CA THR A 315 -9.96 17.65 -18.52
C THR A 315 -8.86 16.81 -17.84
N VAL A 316 -9.13 15.56 -17.46
CA VAL A 316 -8.12 14.65 -16.92
C VAL A 316 -7.00 14.41 -17.94
N ILE A 317 -7.35 14.14 -19.20
CA ILE A 317 -6.37 13.89 -20.26
C ILE A 317 -5.48 15.13 -20.50
N GLU A 318 -6.04 16.31 -20.54
CA GLU A 318 -5.26 17.54 -20.65
C GLU A 318 -4.34 17.75 -19.45
N PHE A 319 -4.86 17.50 -18.25
CA PHE A 319 -4.09 17.63 -17.02
C PHE A 319 -2.88 16.67 -17.01
N ILE A 320 -3.06 15.40 -17.33
CA ILE A 320 -1.94 14.44 -17.33
C ILE A 320 -0.91 14.76 -18.43
N LYS A 321 -1.34 15.24 -19.59
CA LYS A 321 -0.44 15.75 -20.66
C LYS A 321 0.38 16.95 -20.20
N GLN A 322 -0.20 17.84 -19.39
CA GLN A 322 0.48 18.99 -18.82
C GLN A 322 1.43 18.58 -17.70
N MET A 323 0.97 17.74 -16.77
CA MET A 323 1.72 17.36 -15.57
C MET A 323 2.77 16.28 -15.84
N LYS A 324 2.57 15.40 -16.82
CA LYS A 324 3.52 14.35 -17.25
C LYS A 324 4.00 13.49 -16.09
N PHE A 325 3.05 12.89 -15.37
CA PHE A 325 3.38 11.98 -14.27
C PHE A 325 4.29 10.84 -14.74
N GLU A 326 5.28 10.51 -13.94
CA GLU A 326 6.17 9.38 -14.19
C GLU A 326 5.45 8.04 -14.01
N ARG A 327 4.57 7.97 -12.99
CA ARG A 327 3.74 6.78 -12.69
C ARG A 327 2.29 7.22 -12.50
N LEU A 328 1.37 6.51 -13.14
CA LEU A 328 -0.06 6.78 -13.01
C LEU A 328 -0.86 5.50 -13.21
N GLY A 329 -1.77 5.23 -12.28
CA GLY A 329 -2.76 4.16 -12.38
C GLY A 329 -4.18 4.74 -12.54
N VAL A 330 -5.00 4.09 -13.37
CA VAL A 330 -6.42 4.43 -13.51
C VAL A 330 -7.26 3.24 -13.10
N PHE A 331 -8.19 3.46 -12.18
CA PHE A 331 -9.18 2.48 -11.75
C PHE A 331 -10.56 2.92 -12.17
N THR A 332 -11.42 1.97 -12.49
CA THR A 332 -12.86 2.25 -12.63
C THR A 332 -13.47 2.51 -11.25
N TYR A 333 -14.45 3.42 -11.19
CA TYR A 333 -15.21 3.62 -9.96
C TYR A 333 -15.95 2.32 -9.58
N SER A 334 -15.71 1.85 -8.37
CA SER A 334 -16.42 0.72 -7.75
C SER A 334 -17.54 1.28 -6.87
N GLU A 335 -18.77 0.87 -7.13
CA GLU A 335 -19.92 1.21 -6.32
C GLU A 335 -19.91 0.36 -5.04
N GLU A 336 -19.50 0.99 -3.93
CA GLU A 336 -19.38 0.30 -2.65
C GLU A 336 -20.52 0.68 -1.72
N GLU A 337 -21.29 -0.31 -1.30
CA GLU A 337 -22.40 -0.12 -0.36
C GLU A 337 -21.93 0.58 0.92
N GLY A 338 -22.76 1.48 1.46
CA GLY A 338 -22.44 2.27 2.63
C GLY A 338 -21.54 3.47 2.36
N THR A 339 -21.16 3.73 1.10
CA THR A 339 -20.50 4.96 0.70
C THR A 339 -21.50 5.97 0.15
N VAL A 340 -21.24 7.26 0.37
CA VAL A 340 -22.12 8.35 -0.12
C VAL A 340 -22.27 8.33 -1.64
N ALA A 341 -21.21 7.98 -2.37
CA ALA A 341 -21.22 7.97 -3.83
C ALA A 341 -22.04 6.82 -4.42
N ALA A 342 -22.28 5.74 -3.68
CA ALA A 342 -23.17 4.66 -4.12
C ALA A 342 -24.62 5.13 -4.28
N ASP A 343 -25.04 6.09 -3.46
CA ASP A 343 -26.39 6.67 -3.50
C ASP A 343 -26.52 7.85 -4.50
N PHE A 344 -25.47 8.16 -5.25
CA PHE A 344 -25.55 9.24 -6.24
C PHE A 344 -26.32 8.82 -7.48
N ASP A 345 -27.17 9.74 -7.99
CA ASP A 345 -27.74 9.62 -9.31
C ASP A 345 -26.64 9.66 -10.39
N ASN A 346 -27.00 9.23 -11.60
CA ASN A 346 -26.11 9.23 -12.77
C ASN A 346 -24.89 8.28 -12.61
N GLN A 347 -25.12 7.10 -12.08
CA GLN A 347 -24.17 6.00 -12.15
C GLN A 347 -23.83 5.71 -13.61
N ILE A 348 -22.59 5.35 -13.88
CA ILE A 348 -22.07 5.12 -15.22
C ILE A 348 -21.97 3.61 -15.46
N ASP A 349 -22.38 3.18 -16.64
CA ASP A 349 -22.28 1.78 -17.07
C ASP A 349 -20.81 1.29 -17.05
N GLU A 350 -20.61 0.03 -16.67
CA GLU A 350 -19.26 -0.53 -16.47
C GLU A 350 -18.42 -0.47 -17.75
N LYS A 351 -19.02 -0.75 -18.91
CA LYS A 351 -18.30 -0.66 -20.20
C LYS A 351 -17.82 0.76 -20.50
N GLU A 352 -18.63 1.77 -20.13
CA GLU A 352 -18.23 3.17 -20.30
C GLU A 352 -17.12 3.54 -19.32
N LYS A 353 -17.16 3.06 -18.05
CA LYS A 353 -16.06 3.25 -17.09
C LYS A 353 -14.75 2.66 -17.63
N GLU A 354 -14.80 1.43 -18.15
CA GLU A 354 -13.63 0.77 -18.75
C GLU A 354 -13.10 1.53 -19.98
N ALA A 355 -13.99 1.97 -20.87
CA ALA A 355 -13.59 2.74 -22.03
C ALA A 355 -12.90 4.07 -21.66
N ARG A 356 -13.35 4.75 -20.60
CA ARG A 356 -12.73 5.96 -20.08
C ARG A 356 -11.38 5.68 -19.45
N ARG A 357 -11.28 4.64 -18.62
CA ARG A 357 -10.01 4.14 -18.06
C ARG A 357 -8.99 3.90 -19.17
N ASP A 358 -9.35 3.12 -20.17
CA ASP A 358 -8.45 2.73 -21.26
C ASP A 358 -8.03 3.94 -22.11
N ARG A 359 -8.92 4.92 -22.26
CA ARG A 359 -8.60 6.17 -22.97
C ARG A 359 -7.56 6.99 -22.22
N ILE A 360 -7.67 7.09 -20.88
CA ILE A 360 -6.71 7.80 -20.04
C ILE A 360 -5.38 7.04 -20.02
N MET A 361 -5.43 5.70 -19.84
CA MET A 361 -4.22 4.85 -19.78
C MET A 361 -3.40 4.90 -21.06
N ARG A 362 -4.03 4.93 -22.25
CA ARG A 362 -3.29 5.08 -23.51
C ARG A 362 -2.47 6.37 -23.58
N VAL A 363 -3.03 7.47 -23.10
CA VAL A 363 -2.29 8.75 -23.05
C VAL A 363 -1.15 8.68 -22.03
N GLN A 364 -1.37 8.05 -20.89
CA GLN A 364 -0.33 7.89 -19.87
C GLN A 364 0.80 6.96 -20.34
N GLN A 365 0.49 5.91 -21.10
CA GLN A 365 1.49 5.02 -21.67
C GLN A 365 2.49 5.78 -22.55
N GLU A 366 2.00 6.64 -23.45
CA GLU A 366 2.87 7.51 -24.28
C GLU A 366 3.73 8.49 -23.45
N ILE A 367 3.19 8.96 -22.30
CA ILE A 367 3.92 9.84 -21.39
C ILE A 367 5.00 9.05 -20.66
N SER A 368 4.67 7.85 -20.17
CA SER A 368 5.60 6.95 -19.48
C SER A 368 6.79 6.60 -20.38
N GLU A 369 6.52 6.13 -21.59
CA GLU A 369 7.54 5.79 -22.58
C GLU A 369 8.53 6.96 -22.80
N LYS A 370 8.01 8.15 -23.08
CA LYS A 370 8.85 9.36 -23.29
C LYS A 370 9.63 9.78 -22.03
N ASN A 371 9.08 9.54 -20.84
CA ASN A 371 9.79 9.83 -19.60
C ASN A 371 10.94 8.84 -19.37
N LEU A 372 10.75 7.55 -19.69
CA LEU A 372 11.76 6.53 -19.55
C LEU A 372 12.86 6.64 -20.64
N GLU A 373 12.51 6.95 -21.89
CA GLU A 373 13.49 7.23 -22.95
C GLU A 373 14.53 8.29 -22.53
N ARG A 374 14.11 9.33 -21.78
CA ARG A 374 15.00 10.38 -21.25
C ARG A 374 15.97 9.90 -20.17
N LYS A 375 15.78 8.69 -19.66
CA LYS A 375 16.68 8.08 -18.67
C LYS A 375 17.79 7.28 -19.34
N VAL A 376 17.67 6.93 -20.60
CA VAL A 376 18.70 6.25 -21.39
C VAL A 376 19.99 7.10 -21.42
N GLY A 377 21.13 6.45 -21.18
CA GLY A 377 22.43 7.09 -21.05
C GLY A 377 22.75 7.66 -19.65
N LYS A 378 21.82 7.55 -18.70
CA LYS A 378 22.06 7.96 -17.31
C LYS A 378 22.37 6.76 -16.42
N THR A 379 23.12 6.99 -15.36
CA THR A 379 23.41 5.99 -14.33
C THR A 379 22.45 6.16 -13.16
N PHE A 380 21.89 5.04 -12.69
CA PHE A 380 21.04 4.99 -11.51
C PHE A 380 21.54 3.95 -10.53
N ARG A 381 21.39 4.26 -9.24
CA ARG A 381 21.53 3.27 -8.17
C ARG A 381 20.29 2.37 -8.17
N VAL A 382 20.49 1.07 -8.30
CA VAL A 382 19.45 0.05 -8.42
C VAL A 382 19.53 -0.90 -7.23
N LEU A 383 18.39 -1.15 -6.59
CA LEU A 383 18.20 -2.18 -5.59
C LEU A 383 17.84 -3.48 -6.30
N ILE A 384 18.66 -4.51 -6.16
CA ILE A 384 18.42 -5.82 -6.77
C ILE A 384 17.34 -6.58 -5.98
N GLU A 385 16.37 -7.10 -6.68
CA GLU A 385 15.24 -7.87 -6.11
C GLU A 385 15.36 -9.37 -6.37
N GLY A 386 15.97 -9.77 -7.50
CA GLY A 386 16.13 -11.16 -7.85
C GLY A 386 16.89 -11.35 -9.16
N LYS A 387 17.07 -12.60 -9.55
CA LYS A 387 17.70 -13.00 -10.81
C LYS A 387 16.69 -13.75 -11.67
N LEU A 388 16.69 -13.47 -12.98
CA LEU A 388 15.91 -14.29 -13.91
C LEU A 388 16.52 -15.70 -13.99
N PRO A 389 15.70 -16.74 -13.94
CA PRO A 389 16.20 -18.11 -14.08
C PRO A 389 16.94 -18.28 -15.40
N ASP A 390 18.10 -18.94 -15.34
CA ASP A 390 18.92 -19.33 -16.49
C ASP A 390 19.47 -18.16 -17.34
N GLU A 391 19.41 -16.92 -16.84
CA GLU A 391 19.92 -15.72 -17.53
C GLU A 391 20.93 -14.95 -16.66
N ASN A 392 21.83 -14.19 -17.28
CA ASN A 392 22.71 -13.24 -16.59
C ASN A 392 22.03 -11.86 -16.46
N VAL A 393 20.73 -11.88 -16.12
CA VAL A 393 19.90 -10.69 -15.98
C VAL A 393 19.28 -10.70 -14.57
N TYR A 394 19.46 -9.58 -13.88
CA TYR A 394 18.81 -9.33 -12.59
C TYR A 394 17.63 -8.39 -12.76
N ILE A 395 16.64 -8.54 -11.89
CA ILE A 395 15.52 -7.61 -11.74
C ILE A 395 15.81 -6.73 -10.56
N GLY A 396 15.66 -5.43 -10.73
CA GLY A 396 15.83 -4.46 -9.67
C GLY A 396 14.90 -3.26 -9.81
N ARG A 397 15.02 -2.32 -8.90
CA ARG A 397 14.27 -1.06 -8.90
C ARG A 397 15.20 0.12 -8.63
N THR A 398 14.80 1.26 -9.17
CA THR A 398 15.38 2.55 -8.78
C THR A 398 14.56 3.20 -7.64
N TYR A 399 15.02 4.36 -7.17
CA TYR A 399 14.22 5.19 -6.26
C TYR A 399 12.86 5.61 -6.87
N MET A 400 12.69 5.49 -8.18
CA MET A 400 11.47 5.89 -8.91
C MET A 400 10.34 4.87 -8.84
N ASP A 401 10.57 3.69 -8.21
CA ASP A 401 9.67 2.55 -8.36
C ASP A 401 9.32 1.92 -7.01
N VAL A 402 8.01 1.73 -6.76
CA VAL A 402 7.49 0.98 -5.62
C VAL A 402 7.48 -0.52 -5.95
N PRO A 403 7.91 -1.40 -5.02
CA PRO A 403 7.91 -2.83 -5.26
C PRO A 403 6.52 -3.37 -5.63
N GLY A 404 6.46 -4.17 -6.71
CA GLY A 404 5.24 -4.84 -7.17
C GLY A 404 4.15 -3.94 -7.75
N VAL A 405 4.41 -2.64 -7.91
CA VAL A 405 3.41 -1.65 -8.38
C VAL A 405 3.89 -0.88 -9.60
N ASP A 406 5.14 -0.40 -9.57
CA ASP A 406 5.74 0.38 -10.64
C ASP A 406 6.63 -0.51 -11.53
N GLY A 407 7.47 0.10 -12.39
CA GLY A 407 8.33 -0.64 -13.31
C GLY A 407 9.58 -1.23 -12.67
N TYR A 408 10.31 -1.99 -13.47
CA TYR A 408 11.56 -2.64 -13.09
C TYR A 408 12.75 -2.09 -13.89
N VAL A 409 13.94 -2.45 -13.43
CA VAL A 409 15.18 -2.34 -14.19
C VAL A 409 15.70 -3.75 -14.45
N PHE A 410 15.83 -4.13 -15.72
CA PHE A 410 16.50 -5.36 -16.11
C PHE A 410 18.00 -5.07 -16.24
N VAL A 411 18.78 -5.68 -15.34
CA VAL A 411 20.21 -5.41 -15.18
C VAL A 411 21.03 -6.53 -15.77
N ASN A 412 21.74 -6.26 -16.85
CA ASN A 412 22.70 -7.21 -17.45
C ASN A 412 24.00 -7.16 -16.65
N THR A 413 24.51 -8.30 -16.22
CA THR A 413 25.79 -8.38 -15.51
C THR A 413 26.30 -9.82 -15.43
N GLU A 414 27.63 -9.97 -15.39
CA GLU A 414 28.30 -11.22 -15.04
C GLU A 414 28.64 -11.31 -13.53
N ARG A 415 28.46 -10.21 -12.78
CA ARG A 415 28.65 -10.21 -11.33
C ARG A 415 27.48 -10.88 -10.64
N GLU A 416 27.74 -11.53 -9.52
CA GLU A 416 26.66 -12.08 -8.69
C GLU A 416 26.22 -11.05 -7.64
N TYR A 417 24.90 -10.91 -7.50
CA TYR A 417 24.23 -10.08 -6.52
C TYR A 417 23.20 -10.91 -5.74
N MET A 418 23.02 -10.54 -4.49
CA MET A 418 21.90 -11.05 -3.70
C MET A 418 20.74 -10.05 -3.69
N SER A 419 19.52 -10.54 -3.45
CA SER A 419 18.37 -9.66 -3.21
C SER A 419 18.67 -8.72 -2.04
N GLY A 420 18.47 -7.41 -2.24
CA GLY A 420 18.84 -6.37 -1.28
C GLY A 420 20.20 -5.69 -1.53
N ASP A 421 20.99 -6.19 -2.47
CA ASP A 421 22.23 -5.49 -2.89
C ASP A 421 21.89 -4.27 -3.74
N PHE A 422 22.77 -3.28 -3.66
CA PHE A 422 22.73 -2.11 -4.53
C PHE A 422 23.86 -2.14 -5.54
N CYS A 423 23.56 -1.77 -6.78
CA CYS A 423 24.58 -1.52 -7.81
C CYS A 423 24.26 -0.27 -8.63
N ASP A 424 25.29 0.33 -9.22
CA ASP A 424 25.11 1.39 -10.19
C ASP A 424 24.91 0.78 -11.57
N VAL A 425 23.87 1.23 -12.28
CA VAL A 425 23.47 0.70 -13.59
C VAL A 425 23.40 1.83 -14.59
N LEU A 426 24.15 1.68 -15.70
CA LEU A 426 24.02 2.55 -16.87
C LEU A 426 22.78 2.08 -17.67
N ILE A 427 21.79 2.93 -17.83
CA ILE A 427 20.60 2.63 -18.59
C ILE A 427 20.92 2.66 -20.08
N THR A 428 20.68 1.55 -20.77
CA THR A 428 20.97 1.35 -22.21
C THR A 428 19.70 1.28 -23.06
N GLY A 429 18.53 1.06 -22.42
CA GLY A 429 17.25 0.97 -23.10
C GLY A 429 16.07 1.18 -22.17
N SER A 430 14.86 1.32 -22.76
CA SER A 430 13.60 1.42 -22.04
C SER A 430 12.47 0.76 -22.83
N SER A 431 11.44 0.31 -22.12
CA SER A 431 10.13 -0.07 -22.67
C SER A 431 9.07 0.96 -22.24
N GLU A 432 7.80 0.60 -22.33
CA GLU A 432 6.69 1.46 -21.90
C GLU A 432 6.72 1.75 -20.38
N TYR A 433 7.20 0.80 -19.57
CA TYR A 433 7.19 0.91 -18.10
C TYR A 433 8.53 0.57 -17.45
N ASP A 434 9.42 -0.16 -18.13
CA ASP A 434 10.65 -0.70 -17.57
C ASP A 434 11.90 -0.09 -18.19
N LEU A 435 13.01 -0.22 -17.48
CA LEU A 435 14.34 0.18 -17.93
C LEU A 435 15.20 -1.07 -18.14
N ILE A 436 16.19 -0.93 -19.04
CA ILE A 436 17.21 -1.95 -19.31
C ILE A 436 18.57 -1.28 -19.14
N GLY A 437 19.52 -1.96 -18.52
CA GLY A 437 20.84 -1.38 -18.33
C GLY A 437 21.90 -2.41 -17.96
N ASP A 438 23.14 -1.92 -17.90
CA ASP A 438 24.32 -2.71 -17.60
C ASP A 438 24.92 -2.27 -16.27
N ALA A 439 25.23 -3.22 -15.37
CA ALA A 439 25.91 -2.93 -14.11
C ALA A 439 27.33 -2.44 -14.34
N LEU A 440 27.76 -1.40 -13.61
CA LEU A 440 29.06 -0.78 -13.74
C LEU A 440 30.14 -1.44 -12.86
#